data_522229a34c19aa19300768fe7fb6b8be
#
_entry.id   522229a34c19aa19300768fe7fb6b8be
#
_cell.length_a   1.000
_cell.length_b   1.000
_cell.length_c   1.000
_cell.angle_alpha   90.00
_cell.angle_beta   90.00
_cell.angle_gamma   90.00
#
_symmetry.space_group_name_H-M   'P 1'
#
loop_
_entity.id
_entity.type
_entity.pdbx_description
1 polymer ?
#
loop_
_entity_poly.entity_id
_entity_poly.type
_entity_poly.pdbx_seq_one_letter_code
_entity_poly.pdbx_strand_id
1 'polypeptide(L)'
;MRVAFHHIAYQPLAVCNALSMARLEATVRRAGLKPGAPVMDVGCAYGEVSMRLARAFDVRVTAVELDPVMAEGAEARITAAGLSDRISVRRGTSAATLTALPPFDLIMAIGSTEPAGKGLRDPAAVFAALSQHLTSGGALLWGDLFWKEEPPAPLRQLVETGGYYVSHEAWQTAARDAGLEVVSAEISDEAEWATYRTVMETAIADWLDAHPDHADAPTVAATAHRIKMMLDFGAPYLGFGHYLFRKG
;
A
#
# COMPACT_ATOMS: atom_id res chain seq x y z
N MET A 1 2.12 9.81 -23.51
CA MET A 1 1.67 8.80 -22.51
C MET A 1 0.56 9.46 -21.71
N ARG A 2 -0.50 8.73 -21.35
CA ARG A 2 -1.62 9.28 -20.56
C ARG A 2 -1.18 9.50 -19.12
N VAL A 3 -1.45 10.69 -18.57
CA VAL A 3 -1.16 11.02 -17.19
C VAL A 3 -2.38 10.70 -16.34
N ALA A 4 -2.21 9.87 -15.30
CA ALA A 4 -3.25 9.54 -14.36
C ALA A 4 -3.05 10.29 -13.03
N PHE A 5 -4.12 10.45 -12.25
CA PHE A 5 -4.09 11.11 -10.94
C PHE A 5 -2.99 10.57 -10.03
N HIS A 6 -2.86 9.24 -9.91
CA HIS A 6 -1.90 8.61 -9.01
C HIS A 6 -0.43 8.80 -9.45
N HIS A 7 -0.17 9.04 -10.74
CA HIS A 7 1.19 9.38 -11.21
C HIS A 7 1.69 10.70 -10.61
N ILE A 8 0.77 11.62 -10.33
CA ILE A 8 1.09 12.95 -9.78
C ILE A 8 0.99 12.90 -8.25
N ALA A 9 -0.16 12.49 -7.74
CA ALA A 9 -0.51 12.56 -6.32
C ALA A 9 0.43 11.72 -5.42
N TYR A 10 0.91 10.57 -5.91
CA TYR A 10 1.74 9.64 -5.13
C TYR A 10 3.24 9.87 -5.29
N GLN A 11 3.65 10.63 -6.32
CA GLN A 11 5.06 10.87 -6.58
C GLN A 11 5.85 11.50 -5.40
N PRO A 12 5.30 12.48 -4.64
CA PRO A 12 5.98 13.07 -3.50
C PRO A 12 5.75 12.34 -2.17
N LEU A 13 4.87 11.33 -2.14
CA LEU A 13 4.55 10.60 -0.91
C LEU A 13 5.62 9.56 -0.59
N ALA A 14 6.05 9.51 0.67
CA ALA A 14 6.93 8.45 1.17
C ALA A 14 6.17 7.13 1.34
N VAL A 15 4.94 7.20 1.86
CA VAL A 15 3.97 6.10 1.89
C VAL A 15 2.72 6.59 1.20
N CYS A 16 2.22 5.87 0.20
CA CYS A 16 1.06 6.29 -0.60
C CYS A 16 -0.29 6.06 0.11
N ASN A 17 -0.31 6.24 1.43
CA ASN A 17 -1.46 6.10 2.31
C ASN A 17 -1.31 6.99 3.54
N ALA A 18 -2.35 7.06 4.37
CA ALA A 18 -2.35 7.82 5.63
C ALA A 18 -1.53 7.09 6.70
N LEU A 19 -0.24 6.87 6.45
CA LEU A 19 0.69 6.18 7.34
C LEU A 19 2.07 6.83 7.22
N SER A 20 2.67 7.21 8.34
CA SER A 20 4.01 7.75 8.35
C SER A 20 5.08 6.67 8.18
N MET A 21 6.19 6.99 7.50
CA MET A 21 7.32 6.08 7.35
C MET A 21 7.88 5.63 8.71
N ALA A 22 7.87 6.51 9.71
CA ALA A 22 8.36 6.18 11.05
C ALA A 22 7.52 5.09 11.73
N ARG A 23 6.19 5.15 11.62
CA ARG A 23 5.30 4.11 12.15
C ARG A 23 5.43 2.80 11.38
N LEU A 24 5.52 2.89 10.05
CA LEU A 24 5.76 1.72 9.22
C LEU A 24 7.04 0.99 9.64
N GLU A 25 8.16 1.72 9.80
CA GLU A 25 9.41 1.13 10.29
C GLU A 25 9.28 0.52 11.70
N ALA A 26 8.56 1.20 12.60
CA ALA A 26 8.34 0.68 13.95
C ALA A 26 7.56 -0.65 13.91
N THR A 27 6.59 -0.78 12.99
CA THR A 27 5.87 -2.02 12.77
C THR A 27 6.75 -3.10 12.18
N VAL A 28 7.57 -2.77 11.15
CA VAL A 28 8.51 -3.72 10.52
C VAL A 28 9.56 -4.24 11.53
N ARG A 29 10.03 -3.41 12.47
CA ARG A 29 10.94 -3.87 13.53
C ARG A 29 10.39 -5.04 14.35
N ARG A 30 9.06 -5.09 14.55
CA ARG A 30 8.40 -6.19 15.27
C ARG A 30 8.36 -7.50 14.47
N ALA A 31 8.59 -7.44 13.15
CA ALA A 31 8.72 -8.64 12.33
C ALA A 31 10.01 -9.41 12.64
N GLY A 32 11.05 -8.75 13.18
CA GLY A 32 12.29 -9.38 13.59
C GLY A 32 13.13 -9.89 12.42
N LEU A 33 13.13 -9.15 11.30
CA LEU A 33 13.86 -9.52 10.09
C LEU A 33 15.36 -9.61 10.33
N LYS A 34 15.98 -10.62 9.74
CA LYS A 34 17.45 -10.78 9.74
C LYS A 34 18.07 -10.03 8.53
N PRO A 35 19.35 -9.62 8.62
CA PRO A 35 20.05 -9.12 7.45
C PRO A 35 19.97 -10.09 6.27
N GLY A 36 19.69 -9.57 5.07
CA GLY A 36 19.49 -10.35 3.87
C GLY A 36 18.13 -11.03 3.72
N ALA A 37 17.22 -10.87 4.69
CA ALA A 37 15.88 -11.46 4.64
C ALA A 37 15.11 -11.08 3.35
N PRO A 38 14.44 -12.05 2.69
CA PRO A 38 13.62 -11.76 1.53
C PRO A 38 12.31 -11.08 1.94
N VAL A 39 12.05 -9.91 1.36
CA VAL A 39 10.85 -9.11 1.59
C VAL A 39 10.14 -8.87 0.26
N MET A 40 8.83 -8.97 0.23
CA MET A 40 8.01 -8.55 -0.90
C MET A 40 7.23 -7.29 -0.56
N ASP A 41 7.32 -6.28 -1.42
CA ASP A 41 6.56 -5.03 -1.38
C ASP A 41 5.53 -5.03 -2.51
N VAL A 42 4.26 -5.23 -2.17
CA VAL A 42 3.14 -5.36 -3.11
C VAL A 42 2.53 -3.99 -3.38
N GLY A 43 2.60 -3.53 -4.63
CA GLY A 43 2.17 -2.19 -5.01
C GLY A 43 3.17 -1.14 -4.51
N CYS A 44 4.45 -1.32 -4.88
CA CYS A 44 5.55 -0.49 -4.36
C CYS A 44 5.52 0.97 -4.82
N ALA A 45 4.60 1.34 -5.71
CA ALA A 45 4.52 2.68 -6.29
C ALA A 45 5.89 3.15 -6.84
N TYR A 46 6.41 4.27 -6.37
CA TYR A 46 7.72 4.80 -6.76
C TYR A 46 8.89 4.22 -5.95
N GLY A 47 8.67 3.16 -5.15
CA GLY A 47 9.72 2.39 -4.47
C GLY A 47 10.29 3.00 -3.19
N GLU A 48 9.70 4.08 -2.65
CA GLU A 48 10.24 4.78 -1.48
C GLU A 48 10.27 3.90 -0.24
N VAL A 49 9.19 3.15 0.02
CA VAL A 49 9.12 2.19 1.13
C VAL A 49 10.17 1.09 0.95
N SER A 50 10.25 0.49 -0.24
CA SER A 50 11.25 -0.54 -0.56
C SER A 50 12.68 -0.07 -0.30
N MET A 51 13.04 1.15 -0.75
CA MET A 51 14.37 1.73 -0.53
C MET A 51 14.64 1.97 0.96
N ARG A 52 13.63 2.44 1.68
CA ARG A 52 13.76 2.69 3.12
C ARG A 52 13.99 1.40 3.89
N LEU A 53 13.23 0.34 3.58
CA LEU A 53 13.40 -0.96 4.23
C LEU A 53 14.76 -1.59 3.93
N ALA A 54 15.21 -1.57 2.67
CA ALA A 54 16.52 -2.09 2.31
C ALA A 54 17.67 -1.43 3.09
N ARG A 55 17.57 -0.12 3.33
CA ARG A 55 18.57 0.63 4.12
C ARG A 55 18.47 0.37 5.62
N ALA A 56 17.24 0.42 6.17
CA ALA A 56 17.02 0.39 7.62
C ALA A 56 17.15 -1.00 8.22
N PHE A 57 16.87 -2.05 7.44
CA PHE A 57 16.82 -3.44 7.93
C PHE A 57 17.81 -4.37 7.22
N ASP A 58 18.61 -3.87 6.26
CA ASP A 58 19.56 -4.67 5.48
C ASP A 58 18.90 -5.87 4.78
N VAL A 59 17.70 -5.67 4.23
CA VAL A 59 16.90 -6.72 3.59
C VAL A 59 17.01 -6.69 2.07
N ARG A 60 16.61 -7.79 1.41
CA ARG A 60 16.44 -7.90 -0.03
C ARG A 60 14.98 -7.75 -0.39
N VAL A 61 14.64 -6.76 -1.21
CA VAL A 61 13.25 -6.45 -1.54
C VAL A 61 12.92 -6.83 -2.98
N THR A 62 11.84 -7.59 -3.14
CA THR A 62 11.14 -7.75 -4.42
C THR A 62 9.99 -6.76 -4.43
N ALA A 63 10.17 -5.66 -5.13
CA ALA A 63 9.18 -4.60 -5.27
C ALA A 63 8.30 -4.87 -6.49
N VAL A 64 6.98 -5.01 -6.29
CA VAL A 64 6.04 -5.35 -7.39
C VAL A 64 5.13 -4.16 -7.66
N GLU A 65 5.06 -3.76 -8.93
CA GLU A 65 4.18 -2.67 -9.36
C GLU A 65 3.48 -3.02 -10.67
N LEU A 66 2.17 -2.81 -10.70
CA LEU A 66 1.34 -3.10 -11.86
C LEU A 66 1.35 -1.94 -12.88
N ASP A 67 1.40 -0.70 -12.39
CA ASP A 67 1.44 0.49 -13.25
C ASP A 67 2.84 0.66 -13.85
N PRO A 68 2.98 0.64 -15.19
CA PRO A 68 4.28 0.69 -15.84
C PRO A 68 5.02 2.02 -15.63
N VAL A 69 4.30 3.14 -15.44
CA VAL A 69 4.91 4.46 -15.20
C VAL A 69 5.52 4.51 -13.81
N MET A 70 4.79 4.01 -12.81
CA MET A 70 5.28 3.96 -11.44
C MET A 70 6.42 2.95 -11.28
N ALA A 71 6.33 1.78 -11.91
CA ALA A 71 7.40 0.79 -11.91
C ALA A 71 8.70 1.33 -12.53
N GLU A 72 8.62 2.04 -13.66
CA GLU A 72 9.78 2.70 -14.27
C GLU A 72 10.36 3.79 -13.37
N GLY A 73 9.49 4.58 -12.74
CA GLY A 73 9.90 5.57 -11.74
C GLY A 73 10.58 4.95 -10.52
N ALA A 74 10.11 3.80 -10.05
CA ALA A 74 10.74 3.04 -8.96
C ALA A 74 12.14 2.54 -9.37
N GLU A 75 12.27 1.91 -10.55
CA GLU A 75 13.56 1.45 -11.07
C GLU A 75 14.59 2.60 -11.16
N ALA A 76 14.16 3.75 -11.69
CA ALA A 76 15.02 4.93 -11.81
C ALA A 76 15.50 5.43 -10.44
N ARG A 77 14.60 5.56 -9.45
CA ARG A 77 14.93 6.00 -8.08
C ARG A 77 15.84 5.01 -7.37
N ILE A 78 15.57 3.72 -7.47
CA ILE A 78 16.36 2.65 -6.86
C ILE A 78 17.78 2.65 -7.43
N THR A 79 17.91 2.80 -8.74
CA THR A 79 19.21 2.90 -9.42
C THR A 79 19.98 4.13 -8.98
N ALA A 80 19.35 5.30 -8.97
CA ALA A 80 19.96 6.55 -8.51
C ALA A 80 20.38 6.50 -7.04
N ALA A 81 19.66 5.72 -6.22
CA ALA A 81 19.98 5.50 -4.81
C ALA A 81 21.08 4.45 -4.57
N GLY A 82 21.60 3.77 -5.62
CA GLY A 82 22.60 2.71 -5.54
C GLY A 82 22.11 1.45 -4.82
N LEU A 83 20.82 1.10 -4.98
CA LEU A 83 20.18 -0.04 -4.28
C LEU A 83 19.77 -1.20 -5.20
N SER A 84 20.21 -1.19 -6.47
CA SER A 84 19.82 -2.21 -7.45
C SER A 84 20.34 -3.62 -7.13
N ASP A 85 21.32 -3.76 -6.24
CA ASP A 85 21.80 -5.02 -5.71
C ASP A 85 20.94 -5.60 -4.59
N ARG A 86 20.09 -4.77 -3.97
CA ARG A 86 19.20 -5.12 -2.84
C ARG A 86 17.73 -5.13 -3.22
N ILE A 87 17.32 -4.37 -4.24
CA ILE A 87 15.92 -4.21 -4.63
C ILE A 87 15.76 -4.58 -6.10
N SER A 88 14.88 -5.54 -6.38
CA SER A 88 14.47 -5.87 -7.74
C SER A 88 13.03 -5.44 -7.98
N VAL A 89 12.79 -4.62 -9.00
CA VAL A 89 11.43 -4.24 -9.41
C VAL A 89 10.86 -5.30 -10.35
N ARG A 90 9.63 -5.73 -10.09
CA ARG A 90 8.86 -6.65 -10.93
C ARG A 90 7.62 -5.93 -11.46
N ARG A 91 7.56 -5.74 -12.76
CA ARG A 91 6.39 -5.15 -13.44
C ARG A 91 5.34 -6.22 -13.64
N GLY A 92 4.16 -6.04 -13.06
CA GLY A 92 3.04 -6.96 -13.20
C GLY A 92 2.29 -7.24 -11.91
N THR A 93 1.56 -8.34 -11.89
CA THR A 93 0.73 -8.69 -10.74
C THR A 93 1.54 -9.34 -9.62
N SER A 94 1.15 -9.03 -8.38
CA SER A 94 1.70 -9.68 -7.18
C SER A 94 1.49 -11.20 -7.19
N ALA A 95 0.31 -11.66 -7.61
CA ALA A 95 -0.01 -13.08 -7.68
C ALA A 95 0.95 -13.87 -8.59
N ALA A 96 1.31 -13.32 -9.76
CA ALA A 96 2.29 -13.96 -10.66
C ALA A 96 3.68 -14.00 -10.02
N THR A 97 4.09 -12.94 -9.33
CA THR A 97 5.39 -12.89 -8.64
C THR A 97 5.45 -13.84 -7.46
N LEU A 98 4.38 -13.90 -6.64
CA LEU A 98 4.27 -14.83 -5.51
C LEU A 98 4.41 -16.28 -5.95
N THR A 99 3.76 -16.66 -7.06
CA THR A 99 3.82 -18.02 -7.60
C THR A 99 5.21 -18.38 -8.15
N ALA A 100 5.94 -17.38 -8.67
CA ALA A 100 7.22 -17.59 -9.35
C ALA A 100 8.45 -17.60 -8.42
N LEU A 101 8.32 -17.12 -7.18
CA LEU A 101 9.43 -16.94 -6.25
C LEU A 101 9.30 -17.80 -4.99
N PRO A 102 10.43 -18.09 -4.32
CA PRO A 102 10.42 -18.74 -3.01
C PRO A 102 9.66 -17.90 -1.96
N PRO A 103 9.26 -18.53 -0.83
CA PRO A 103 8.60 -17.81 0.26
C PRO A 103 9.44 -16.66 0.82
N PHE A 104 8.73 -15.66 1.38
CA PHE A 104 9.29 -14.44 1.96
C PHE A 104 9.23 -14.44 3.49
N ASP A 105 10.17 -13.75 4.13
CA ASP A 105 10.14 -13.51 5.58
C ASP A 105 9.18 -12.36 5.94
N LEU A 106 8.94 -11.46 4.99
CA LEU A 106 7.90 -10.43 5.09
C LEU A 106 7.22 -10.24 3.73
N ILE A 107 5.90 -10.29 3.72
CA ILE A 107 5.09 -9.75 2.62
C ILE A 107 4.43 -8.48 3.15
N MET A 108 4.54 -7.40 2.40
CA MET A 108 3.94 -6.12 2.74
C MET A 108 2.93 -5.73 1.64
N ALA A 109 1.70 -5.43 2.05
CA ALA A 109 0.63 -4.96 1.18
C ALA A 109 -0.09 -3.79 1.87
N ILE A 110 0.21 -2.57 1.43
CA ILE A 110 -0.30 -1.34 2.04
C ILE A 110 -1.13 -0.58 1.00
N GLY A 111 -2.46 -0.60 1.15
CA GLY A 111 -3.40 0.01 0.19
C GLY A 111 -3.34 -0.62 -1.20
N SER A 112 -2.98 -1.90 -1.28
CA SER A 112 -2.82 -2.61 -2.54
C SER A 112 -4.11 -3.26 -2.97
N THR A 113 -4.56 -2.97 -4.18
CA THR A 113 -5.74 -3.60 -4.77
C THR A 113 -5.41 -5.02 -5.25
N GLU A 114 -6.21 -6.01 -4.84
CA GLU A 114 -6.10 -7.41 -5.27
C GLU A 114 -4.69 -8.04 -5.08
N PRO A 115 -4.05 -7.90 -3.89
CA PRO A 115 -2.67 -8.29 -3.67
C PRO A 115 -2.42 -9.79 -3.80
N ALA A 116 -3.44 -10.62 -3.59
CA ALA A 116 -3.38 -12.07 -3.69
C ALA A 116 -3.94 -12.63 -5.01
N GLY A 117 -4.46 -11.76 -5.90
CA GLY A 117 -5.02 -12.15 -7.19
C GLY A 117 -6.35 -11.51 -7.50
N LYS A 118 -6.67 -11.46 -8.78
CA LYS A 118 -7.85 -10.77 -9.31
C LYS A 118 -9.14 -11.40 -8.76
N GLY A 119 -10.01 -10.54 -8.24
CA GLY A 119 -11.35 -10.90 -7.76
C GLY A 119 -11.39 -11.54 -6.38
N LEU A 120 -10.24 -11.79 -5.74
CA LEU A 120 -10.18 -12.28 -4.37
C LEU A 120 -10.39 -11.08 -3.42
N ARG A 121 -11.56 -11.00 -2.78
CA ARG A 121 -11.97 -9.85 -1.94
C ARG A 121 -12.24 -10.22 -0.48
N ASP A 122 -12.55 -11.48 -0.20
CA ASP A 122 -12.74 -11.93 1.19
C ASP A 122 -11.43 -11.80 1.98
N PRO A 123 -11.38 -11.04 3.09
CA PRO A 123 -10.16 -10.79 3.83
C PRO A 123 -9.44 -12.06 4.31
N ALA A 124 -10.19 -13.04 4.83
CA ALA A 124 -9.59 -14.28 5.32
C ALA A 124 -8.98 -15.09 4.16
N ALA A 125 -9.66 -15.13 3.01
CA ALA A 125 -9.13 -15.80 1.82
C ALA A 125 -7.90 -15.08 1.24
N VAL A 126 -7.87 -13.73 1.26
CA VAL A 126 -6.69 -12.94 0.87
C VAL A 126 -5.51 -13.26 1.78
N PHE A 127 -5.71 -13.23 3.10
CA PHE A 127 -4.65 -13.51 4.07
C PHE A 127 -4.18 -14.97 4.01
N ALA A 128 -5.08 -15.92 3.84
CA ALA A 128 -4.74 -17.33 3.63
C ALA A 128 -3.88 -17.52 2.36
N ALA A 129 -4.24 -16.87 1.27
CA ALA A 129 -3.46 -16.93 0.02
C ALA A 129 -2.06 -16.32 0.19
N LEU A 130 -1.96 -15.12 0.78
CA LEU A 130 -0.65 -14.47 1.03
C LEU A 130 0.21 -15.28 2.01
N SER A 131 -0.39 -15.87 3.05
CA SER A 131 0.34 -16.66 4.05
C SER A 131 1.02 -17.91 3.50
N GLN A 132 0.50 -18.46 2.39
CA GLN A 132 1.13 -19.62 1.72
C GLN A 132 2.53 -19.27 1.19
N HIS A 133 2.77 -18.00 0.91
CA HIS A 133 4.04 -17.50 0.38
C HIS A 133 4.96 -16.91 1.48
N LEU A 134 4.61 -17.07 2.75
CA LEU A 134 5.47 -16.73 3.88
C LEU A 134 6.27 -17.96 4.33
N THR A 135 7.50 -17.73 4.77
CA THR A 135 8.30 -18.72 5.52
C THR A 135 7.60 -19.05 6.85
N SER A 136 7.98 -20.17 7.50
CA SER A 136 7.55 -20.43 8.89
C SER A 136 8.08 -19.30 9.80
N GLY A 137 7.21 -18.73 10.63
CA GLY A 137 7.51 -17.55 11.43
C GLY A 137 7.59 -16.24 10.64
N GLY A 138 7.40 -16.26 9.33
CA GLY A 138 7.33 -15.07 8.49
C GLY A 138 6.12 -14.20 8.80
N ALA A 139 6.14 -12.96 8.34
CA ALA A 139 5.12 -11.96 8.67
C ALA A 139 4.41 -11.39 7.44
N LEU A 140 3.14 -11.03 7.62
CA LEU A 140 2.36 -10.21 6.68
C LEU A 140 2.14 -8.84 7.32
N LEU A 141 2.63 -7.79 6.69
CA LEU A 141 2.28 -6.40 7.03
C LEU A 141 1.17 -5.97 6.10
N TRP A 142 0.01 -5.77 6.67
CA TRP A 142 -1.21 -5.32 5.99
C TRP A 142 -1.53 -3.89 6.35
N GLY A 143 -1.87 -3.07 5.38
CA GLY A 143 -2.36 -1.71 5.62
C GLY A 143 -3.51 -1.40 4.68
N ASP A 144 -4.67 -1.02 5.22
CA ASP A 144 -5.82 -0.67 4.38
C ASP A 144 -6.84 0.19 5.13
N LEU A 145 -7.80 0.71 4.38
CA LEU A 145 -8.96 1.39 4.93
C LEU A 145 -9.81 0.42 5.76
N PHE A 146 -10.48 0.98 6.75
CA PHE A 146 -11.49 0.27 7.51
C PHE A 146 -12.67 1.20 7.83
N TRP A 147 -13.84 0.62 8.05
CA TRP A 147 -15.02 1.32 8.51
C TRP A 147 -14.99 1.46 10.02
N LYS A 148 -14.99 2.72 10.53
CA LYS A 148 -15.10 3.04 11.96
C LYS A 148 -16.49 2.72 12.50
N GLU A 149 -17.51 2.93 11.63
CA GLU A 149 -18.92 2.63 11.87
C GLU A 149 -19.61 2.37 10.53
N GLU A 150 -20.89 1.96 10.55
CA GLU A 150 -21.65 1.68 9.33
C GLU A 150 -21.84 2.96 8.50
N PRO A 151 -21.25 3.04 7.30
CA PRO A 151 -21.37 4.22 6.47
C PRO A 151 -22.72 4.28 5.76
N PRO A 152 -23.18 5.48 5.36
CA PRO A 152 -24.32 5.60 4.44
C PRO A 152 -24.06 4.83 3.13
N ALA A 153 -25.10 4.16 2.60
CA ALA A 153 -24.97 3.32 1.41
C ALA A 153 -24.32 4.02 0.19
N PRO A 154 -24.60 5.31 -0.13
CA PRO A 154 -23.92 6.00 -1.22
C PRO A 154 -22.40 6.16 -0.99
N LEU A 155 -21.98 6.40 0.25
CA LEU A 155 -20.55 6.48 0.58
C LEU A 155 -19.87 5.13 0.44
N ARG A 156 -20.50 4.06 0.95
CA ARG A 156 -20.01 2.69 0.77
C ARG A 156 -19.81 2.35 -0.71
N GLN A 157 -20.81 2.60 -1.55
CA GLN A 157 -20.70 2.35 -2.99
C GLN A 157 -19.57 3.13 -3.64
N LEU A 158 -19.34 4.38 -3.25
CA LEU A 158 -18.26 5.21 -3.77
C LEU A 158 -16.88 4.67 -3.38
N VAL A 159 -16.70 4.31 -2.12
CA VAL A 159 -15.41 3.87 -1.56
C VAL A 159 -15.08 2.44 -2.02
N GLU A 160 -16.02 1.52 -2.00
CA GLU A 160 -15.82 0.11 -2.34
C GLU A 160 -15.69 -0.16 -3.85
N THR A 161 -15.69 0.88 -4.70
CA THR A 161 -15.28 0.73 -6.10
C THR A 161 -13.80 0.35 -6.25
N GLY A 162 -12.96 0.74 -5.27
CA GLY A 162 -11.52 0.46 -5.25
C GLY A 162 -11.10 -0.74 -4.42
N GLY A 163 -11.98 -1.26 -3.56
CA GLY A 163 -11.63 -2.34 -2.64
C GLY A 163 -12.84 -2.86 -1.86
N TYR A 164 -12.58 -3.79 -0.95
CA TYR A 164 -13.55 -4.28 0.01
C TYR A 164 -13.00 -4.01 1.42
N TYR A 165 -13.75 -3.28 2.22
CA TYR A 165 -13.31 -2.80 3.52
C TYR A 165 -14.23 -3.32 4.62
N VAL A 166 -13.62 -3.70 5.73
CA VAL A 166 -14.29 -4.22 6.92
C VAL A 166 -13.98 -3.34 8.13
N SER A 167 -14.45 -3.67 9.33
CA SER A 167 -14.03 -2.93 10.53
C SER A 167 -12.57 -3.24 10.93
N HIS A 168 -12.00 -2.41 11.78
CA HIS A 168 -10.66 -2.63 12.32
C HIS A 168 -10.51 -4.00 13.01
N GLU A 169 -11.54 -4.43 13.75
CA GLU A 169 -11.57 -5.73 14.42
C GLU A 169 -11.76 -6.88 13.43
N ALA A 170 -12.54 -6.65 12.36
CA ALA A 170 -12.80 -7.68 11.37
C ALA A 170 -11.54 -8.01 10.54
N TRP A 171 -10.64 -7.03 10.26
CA TRP A 171 -9.33 -7.32 9.69
C TRP A 171 -8.52 -8.29 10.57
N GLN A 172 -8.51 -8.08 11.89
CA GLN A 172 -7.81 -8.94 12.84
C GLN A 172 -8.45 -10.33 12.96
N THR A 173 -9.77 -10.40 12.91
CA THR A 173 -10.51 -11.67 12.91
C THR A 173 -10.20 -12.48 11.66
N ALA A 174 -10.24 -11.84 10.48
CA ALA A 174 -9.88 -12.48 9.22
C ALA A 174 -8.46 -13.04 9.21
N ALA A 175 -7.50 -12.36 9.85
CA ALA A 175 -6.14 -12.86 10.00
C ALA A 175 -6.09 -14.14 10.87
N ARG A 176 -6.82 -14.17 11.98
CA ARG A 176 -6.91 -15.36 12.83
C ARG A 176 -7.59 -16.52 12.12
N ASP A 177 -8.65 -16.26 11.36
CA ASP A 177 -9.36 -17.25 10.56
C ASP A 177 -8.46 -17.84 9.45
N ALA A 178 -7.50 -17.03 8.95
CA ALA A 178 -6.46 -17.48 8.04
C ALA A 178 -5.26 -18.18 8.73
N GLY A 179 -5.32 -18.42 10.04
CA GLY A 179 -4.26 -19.08 10.81
C GLY A 179 -3.06 -18.19 11.14
N LEU A 180 -3.24 -16.86 11.10
CA LEU A 180 -2.19 -15.90 11.43
C LEU A 180 -2.38 -15.35 12.86
N GLU A 181 -1.27 -15.14 13.57
CA GLU A 181 -1.24 -14.44 14.84
C GLU A 181 -1.23 -12.92 14.64
N VAL A 182 -2.00 -12.16 15.39
CA VAL A 182 -1.98 -10.69 15.40
C VAL A 182 -0.85 -10.21 16.32
N VAL A 183 0.24 -9.72 15.74
CA VAL A 183 1.39 -9.17 16.49
C VAL A 183 1.14 -7.71 16.87
N SER A 184 0.59 -6.92 15.95
CA SER A 184 0.14 -5.55 16.21
C SER A 184 -0.99 -5.14 15.29
N ALA A 185 -1.84 -4.22 15.79
CA ALA A 185 -2.94 -3.63 15.06
C ALA A 185 -3.05 -2.17 15.51
N GLU A 186 -2.73 -1.24 14.63
CA GLU A 186 -2.66 0.18 14.95
C GLU A 186 -3.49 0.98 13.92
N ILE A 187 -3.91 2.17 14.32
CA ILE A 187 -4.74 3.07 13.50
C ILE A 187 -3.95 4.36 13.28
N SER A 188 -3.98 4.87 12.07
CA SER A 188 -3.39 6.14 11.72
C SER A 188 -4.11 7.30 12.41
N ASP A 189 -3.33 8.27 12.85
CA ASP A 189 -3.84 9.45 13.53
C ASP A 189 -4.23 10.57 12.55
N GLU A 190 -4.79 11.66 13.11
CA GLU A 190 -5.24 12.81 12.31
C GLU A 190 -4.09 13.52 11.60
N ALA A 191 -2.88 13.52 12.18
CA ALA A 191 -1.72 14.17 11.56
C ALA A 191 -1.23 13.40 10.34
N GLU A 192 -1.29 12.07 10.36
CA GLU A 192 -0.98 11.21 9.21
C GLU A 192 -1.99 11.41 8.08
N TRP A 193 -3.29 11.47 8.41
CA TRP A 193 -4.34 11.79 7.45
C TRP A 193 -4.17 13.21 6.85
N ALA A 194 -3.90 14.21 7.68
CA ALA A 194 -3.68 15.57 7.23
C ALA A 194 -2.46 15.67 6.28
N THR A 195 -1.36 15.01 6.64
CA THR A 195 -0.16 14.95 5.80
C THR A 195 -0.45 14.29 4.46
N TYR A 196 -1.09 13.13 4.45
CA TYR A 196 -1.45 12.40 3.23
C TYR A 196 -2.30 13.27 2.30
N ARG A 197 -3.35 13.90 2.82
CA ARG A 197 -4.25 14.77 2.05
C ARG A 197 -3.54 15.99 1.50
N THR A 198 -2.82 16.72 2.35
CA THR A 198 -2.13 17.96 1.96
C THR A 198 -1.10 17.71 0.87
N VAL A 199 -0.28 16.64 1.00
CA VAL A 199 0.74 16.33 -0.01
C VAL A 199 0.12 16.00 -1.36
N MET A 200 -0.95 15.18 -1.38
CA MET A 200 -1.66 14.87 -2.63
C MET A 200 -2.31 16.10 -3.26
N GLU A 201 -3.03 16.89 -2.45
CA GLU A 201 -3.75 18.08 -2.94
C GLU A 201 -2.76 19.10 -3.51
N THR A 202 -1.63 19.34 -2.83
CA THR A 202 -0.57 20.24 -3.30
C THR A 202 0.02 19.75 -4.62
N ALA A 203 0.40 18.47 -4.70
CA ALA A 203 1.00 17.92 -5.92
C ALA A 203 0.07 18.04 -7.13
N ILE A 204 -1.23 17.82 -6.93
CA ILE A 204 -2.22 17.95 -8.00
C ILE A 204 -2.41 19.41 -8.40
N ALA A 205 -2.51 20.33 -7.43
CA ALA A 205 -2.66 21.77 -7.71
C ALA A 205 -1.47 22.30 -8.50
N ASP A 206 -0.24 22.01 -8.05
CA ASP A 206 1.00 22.42 -8.71
C ASP A 206 1.09 21.87 -10.14
N TRP A 207 0.68 20.63 -10.33
CA TRP A 207 0.70 20.02 -11.66
C TRP A 207 -0.33 20.66 -12.60
N LEU A 208 -1.55 20.89 -12.15
CA LEU A 208 -2.61 21.54 -12.95
C LEU A 208 -2.22 22.97 -13.31
N ASP A 209 -1.62 23.72 -12.40
CA ASP A 209 -1.15 25.08 -12.63
C ASP A 209 0.00 25.12 -13.66
N ALA A 210 0.89 24.14 -13.60
CA ALA A 210 2.00 24.03 -14.56
C ALA A 210 1.58 23.48 -15.94
N HIS A 211 0.43 22.82 -16.05
CA HIS A 211 -0.01 22.14 -17.28
C HIS A 211 -1.49 22.43 -17.62
N PRO A 212 -1.91 23.72 -17.72
CA PRO A 212 -3.33 24.08 -17.89
C PRO A 212 -3.92 23.55 -19.21
N ASP A 213 -3.11 23.45 -20.26
CA ASP A 213 -3.51 23.00 -21.60
C ASP A 213 -3.23 21.51 -21.85
N HIS A 214 -2.82 20.73 -20.84
CA HIS A 214 -2.55 19.31 -21.02
C HIS A 214 -3.84 18.53 -21.27
N ALA A 215 -3.85 17.63 -22.23
CA ALA A 215 -5.04 16.86 -22.64
C ALA A 215 -5.68 16.05 -21.49
N ASP A 216 -4.89 15.62 -20.50
CA ASP A 216 -5.37 14.86 -19.34
C ASP A 216 -5.76 15.77 -18.15
N ALA A 217 -5.50 17.08 -18.18
CA ALA A 217 -5.78 17.98 -17.05
C ALA A 217 -7.26 17.95 -16.59
N PRO A 218 -8.28 17.93 -17.46
CA PRO A 218 -9.67 17.81 -17.02
C PRO A 218 -9.95 16.49 -16.30
N THR A 219 -9.34 15.38 -16.75
CA THR A 219 -9.52 14.06 -16.13
C THR A 219 -8.83 13.98 -14.75
N VAL A 220 -7.63 14.54 -14.64
CA VAL A 220 -6.90 14.64 -13.37
C VAL A 220 -7.68 15.46 -12.37
N ALA A 221 -8.17 16.66 -12.77
CA ALA A 221 -8.96 17.54 -11.91
C ALA A 221 -10.26 16.86 -11.44
N ALA A 222 -11.00 16.21 -12.34
CA ALA A 222 -12.23 15.49 -11.99
C ALA A 222 -11.97 14.34 -11.01
N THR A 223 -10.88 13.60 -11.19
CA THR A 223 -10.49 12.52 -10.28
C THR A 223 -10.08 13.07 -8.92
N ALA A 224 -9.31 14.15 -8.87
CA ALA A 224 -8.90 14.83 -7.65
C ALA A 224 -10.13 15.31 -6.85
N HIS A 225 -11.09 15.96 -7.53
CA HIS A 225 -12.32 16.38 -6.90
C HIS A 225 -13.11 15.23 -6.28
N ARG A 226 -13.26 14.11 -7.02
CA ARG A 226 -13.95 12.92 -6.53
C ARG A 226 -13.26 12.32 -5.31
N ILE A 227 -11.93 12.22 -5.32
CA ILE A 227 -11.15 11.68 -4.19
C ILE A 227 -11.28 12.62 -2.98
N LYS A 228 -11.18 13.95 -3.19
CA LYS A 228 -11.38 14.92 -2.13
C LYS A 228 -12.77 14.79 -1.49
N MET A 229 -13.82 14.71 -2.30
CA MET A 229 -15.19 14.50 -1.81
C MET A 229 -15.32 13.20 -1.02
N MET A 230 -14.73 12.10 -1.51
CA MET A 230 -14.71 10.82 -0.83
C MET A 230 -14.02 10.92 0.55
N LEU A 231 -12.89 11.60 0.63
CA LEU A 231 -12.14 11.78 1.88
C LEU A 231 -12.86 12.73 2.84
N ASP A 232 -13.48 13.81 2.36
CA ASP A 232 -14.22 14.77 3.19
C ASP A 232 -15.47 14.13 3.80
N PHE A 233 -16.32 13.51 2.96
CA PHE A 233 -17.51 12.80 3.44
C PHE A 233 -17.18 11.50 4.19
N GLY A 234 -16.07 10.88 3.84
CA GLY A 234 -15.61 9.65 4.48
C GLY A 234 -14.95 9.87 5.84
N ALA A 235 -14.49 11.06 6.17
CA ALA A 235 -13.70 11.32 7.38
C ALA A 235 -14.29 10.79 8.69
N PRO A 236 -15.61 10.89 8.95
CA PRO A 236 -16.22 10.30 10.13
C PRO A 236 -16.20 8.76 10.12
N TYR A 237 -16.27 8.14 8.94
CA TYR A 237 -16.51 6.72 8.74
C TYR A 237 -15.25 5.93 8.40
N LEU A 238 -14.25 6.57 7.78
CA LEU A 238 -13.04 5.91 7.30
C LEU A 238 -11.88 6.07 8.29
N GLY A 239 -11.22 4.97 8.56
CA GLY A 239 -9.90 4.93 9.17
C GLY A 239 -8.90 4.25 8.25
N PHE A 240 -7.62 4.41 8.53
CA PHE A 240 -6.57 3.61 7.93
C PHE A 240 -5.91 2.80 9.04
N GLY A 241 -5.92 1.46 8.88
CA GLY A 241 -5.30 0.53 9.81
C GLY A 241 -4.03 -0.06 9.24
N HIS A 242 -3.05 -0.34 10.09
CA HIS A 242 -1.89 -1.11 9.72
C HIS A 242 -1.65 -2.20 10.75
N TYR A 243 -1.39 -3.39 10.24
CA TYR A 243 -1.42 -4.63 11.01
C TYR A 243 -0.17 -5.45 10.70
N LEU A 244 0.42 -6.03 11.71
CA LEU A 244 1.45 -7.05 11.54
C LEU A 244 0.89 -8.39 12.00
N PHE A 245 0.85 -9.33 11.09
CA PHE A 245 0.43 -10.71 11.34
C PHE A 245 1.62 -11.64 11.19
N ARG A 246 1.64 -12.74 11.94
CA ARG A 246 2.71 -13.74 11.90
C ARG A 246 2.15 -15.11 11.55
N LYS A 247 2.85 -15.81 10.66
CA LYS A 247 2.60 -17.20 10.34
C LYS A 247 3.22 -18.09 11.42
N GLY A 248 2.44 -19.01 11.97
CA GLY A 248 2.90 -20.03 12.89
C GLY A 248 3.90 -21.02 12.26
#